data_fa042be393a206c5df5380bb420e0d66
#
_entry.id   fa042be393a206c5df5380bb420e0d66
#
_cell.length_a   1.000
_cell.length_b   1.000
_cell.length_c   1.000
_cell.angle_alpha   90.00
_cell.angle_beta   90.00
_cell.angle_gamma   90.00
#
_symmetry.space_group_name_H-M   'P 1'
#
loop_
_entity.id
_entity.type
_entity.pdbx_description
1 polymer ?
#
loop_
_entity_poly.entity_id
_entity_poly.type
_entity_poly.pdbx_seq_one_letter_code
_entity_poly.pdbx_strand_id
1 'polypeptide(L)'
;MRRNYFFSRNRDALLEPCDGKLSRTVLRGESPRKGADLLDAHVLLVDTGNSYLGLSQLIHNRTHGKDGIYFTYTNENPIAFNPFYVEDGVFDIEKKESIKTLILTLWKRDDEAPKRSEEVALSNAVSAYIELIGKDRSVMPCFNTFYEFVRDDYRRQLEQKNVREKDFDIDNFLNVLEPYYRGGGEGYPLG
;
A
#
# COMPACT_ATOMS: atom_id res chain seq x y z
N MET A 1 10.90 17.36 7.00
CA MET A 1 11.87 16.45 6.34
C MET A 1 11.30 16.12 4.96
N ARG A 2 11.96 16.39 3.86
CA ARG A 2 11.44 16.11 2.52
C ARG A 2 11.78 14.66 2.16
N ARG A 3 10.79 13.85 1.79
CA ARG A 3 10.97 12.51 1.25
C ARG A 3 10.63 12.54 -0.24
N ASN A 4 11.53 12.09 -1.08
CA ASN A 4 11.34 12.06 -2.52
C ASN A 4 11.13 10.62 -2.98
N TYR A 5 10.15 10.41 -3.85
CA TYR A 5 9.80 9.11 -4.40
C TYR A 5 10.12 9.11 -5.89
N PHE A 6 10.78 8.07 -6.34
CA PHE A 6 11.12 7.88 -7.75
C PHE A 6 10.48 6.59 -8.26
N PHE A 7 9.81 6.68 -9.39
CA PHE A 7 9.19 5.54 -10.06
C PHE A 7 9.77 5.40 -11.47
N SER A 8 10.32 4.24 -11.80
CA SER A 8 10.80 3.94 -13.14
C SER A 8 10.27 2.60 -13.62
N ARG A 9 9.75 2.61 -14.84
CA ARG A 9 9.34 1.41 -15.57
C ARG A 9 10.44 1.11 -16.58
N ASN A 10 11.24 0.09 -16.35
CA ASN A 10 12.30 -0.31 -17.28
C ASN A 10 12.10 -1.74 -17.76
N ARG A 11 11.99 -1.92 -19.06
CA ARG A 11 11.77 -3.24 -19.68
C ARG A 11 13.04 -4.07 -19.81
N ASP A 12 14.23 -3.47 -19.69
CA ASP A 12 15.47 -4.10 -20.16
C ASP A 12 16.61 -4.11 -19.14
N ALA A 13 16.33 -4.05 -17.82
CA ALA A 13 17.40 -3.96 -16.83
C ALA A 13 17.26 -4.96 -15.67
N LEU A 14 18.26 -5.81 -15.50
CA LEU A 14 18.47 -6.63 -14.32
C LEU A 14 19.33 -5.89 -13.29
N LEU A 15 18.89 -5.85 -12.05
CA LEU A 15 19.62 -5.32 -10.92
C LEU A 15 20.43 -6.45 -10.25
N GLU A 16 21.75 -6.42 -10.33
CA GLU A 16 22.61 -7.31 -9.54
C GLU A 16 23.12 -6.60 -8.28
N PRO A 17 23.05 -7.22 -7.09
CA PRO A 17 23.70 -6.69 -5.91
C PRO A 17 25.23 -6.81 -6.04
N CYS A 18 25.94 -5.71 -5.85
CA CYS A 18 27.40 -5.76 -5.76
C CYS A 18 27.83 -6.11 -4.33
N ASP A 19 28.60 -7.17 -4.18
CA ASP A 19 29.26 -7.53 -2.93
C ASP A 19 30.30 -6.48 -2.55
N GLY A 20 30.08 -5.81 -1.44
CA GLY A 20 31.08 -4.96 -0.79
C GLY A 20 30.61 -3.53 -0.48
N LYS A 21 30.64 -3.20 0.75
CA LYS A 21 30.68 -1.94 1.52
C LYS A 21 29.88 -0.70 1.10
N LEU A 22 29.24 -0.67 -0.05
CA LEU A 22 28.24 0.34 -0.47
C LEU A 22 27.31 -0.36 -1.44
N SER A 23 26.02 -0.42 -1.11
CA SER A 23 25.01 -1.00 -2.01
C SER A 23 24.93 -0.18 -3.31
N ARG A 24 25.74 -0.53 -4.27
CA ARG A 24 25.58 -0.07 -5.65
C ARG A 24 24.79 -1.12 -6.41
N THR A 25 23.59 -0.79 -6.75
CA THR A 25 22.82 -1.58 -7.71
C THR A 25 23.26 -1.15 -9.10
N VAL A 26 23.85 -2.05 -9.87
CA VAL A 26 24.28 -1.80 -11.26
C VAL A 26 23.21 -2.35 -12.19
N LEU A 27 22.74 -1.51 -13.09
CA LEU A 27 21.89 -1.92 -14.21
C LEU A 27 22.78 -2.66 -15.24
N ARG A 28 22.56 -3.95 -15.41
CA ARG A 28 23.26 -4.74 -16.43
C ARG A 28 22.39 -4.83 -17.67
N GLY A 29 22.83 -4.22 -18.76
CA GLY A 29 22.27 -4.44 -20.09
C GLY A 29 22.67 -5.82 -20.60
N GLU A 30 21.71 -6.67 -20.94
CA GLU A 30 22.01 -7.96 -21.56
C GLU A 30 22.49 -7.82 -23.01
N SER A 31 23.44 -8.67 -23.33
CA SER A 31 23.95 -8.87 -24.71
C SER A 31 22.86 -9.54 -25.57
N PRO A 32 22.67 -9.15 -26.84
CA PRO A 32 21.51 -9.56 -27.68
C PRO A 32 21.52 -11.01 -28.16
N ARG A 33 22.08 -11.93 -27.41
CA ARG A 33 22.27 -13.33 -27.87
C ARG A 33 21.34 -14.39 -27.40
N LYS A 34 20.39 -14.10 -26.48
CA LYS A 34 19.28 -15.05 -26.17
C LYS A 34 18.09 -14.22 -25.75
N GLY A 35 16.99 -14.33 -26.51
CA GLY A 35 15.72 -13.74 -26.15
C GLY A 35 15.16 -14.34 -24.85
N ALA A 36 15.67 -13.88 -23.75
CA ALA A 36 14.97 -13.93 -22.49
C ALA A 36 14.15 -12.64 -22.46
N ASP A 37 12.82 -12.78 -22.55
CA ASP A 37 11.94 -11.69 -22.24
C ASP A 37 12.27 -11.23 -20.81
N LEU A 38 12.91 -10.08 -20.70
CA LEU A 38 13.14 -9.44 -19.42
C LEU A 38 11.77 -9.03 -18.88
N LEU A 39 11.41 -9.57 -17.73
CA LEU A 39 10.23 -9.18 -17.02
C LEU A 39 10.25 -7.67 -16.78
N ASP A 40 9.17 -6.98 -17.06
CA ASP A 40 8.99 -5.56 -16.77
C ASP A 40 9.28 -5.30 -15.29
N ALA A 41 10.38 -4.63 -14.98
CA ALA A 41 10.73 -4.28 -13.62
C ALA A 41 10.22 -2.86 -13.30
N HIS A 42 9.38 -2.76 -12.28
CA HIS A 42 9.02 -1.49 -11.68
C HIS A 42 9.95 -1.21 -10.51
N VAL A 43 10.61 -0.06 -10.52
CA VAL A 43 11.54 0.34 -9.45
C VAL A 43 10.96 1.56 -8.74
N LEU A 44 10.67 1.41 -7.45
CA LEU A 44 10.27 2.49 -6.56
C LEU A 44 11.45 2.84 -5.64
N LEU A 45 11.92 4.08 -5.71
CA LEU A 45 13.00 4.59 -4.88
C LEU A 45 12.47 5.68 -3.95
N VAL A 46 12.79 5.56 -2.66
CA VAL A 46 12.52 6.60 -1.67
C VAL A 46 13.84 7.31 -1.38
N ASP A 47 13.92 8.59 -1.75
CA ASP A 47 15.13 9.40 -1.65
C ASP A 47 14.92 10.58 -0.69
N THR A 48 15.85 10.78 0.24
CA THR A 48 15.79 11.89 1.21
C THR A 48 16.68 13.07 0.83
N GLY A 49 17.41 13.00 -0.28
CA GLY A 49 18.46 13.97 -0.64
C GLY A 49 18.46 14.45 -2.09
N ASN A 50 17.44 14.21 -2.89
CA ASN A 50 17.39 14.51 -4.32
C ASN A 50 18.48 13.83 -5.17
N SER A 51 19.12 12.79 -4.67
CA SER A 51 20.24 12.10 -5.35
C SER A 51 19.81 11.47 -6.68
N TYR A 52 18.56 11.05 -6.78
CA TYR A 52 18.01 10.39 -7.97
C TYR A 52 17.23 11.31 -8.92
N LEU A 53 17.10 12.60 -8.59
CA LEU A 53 16.40 13.56 -9.44
C LEU A 53 16.97 13.61 -10.87
N GLY A 54 18.30 13.71 -10.99
CA GLY A 54 18.96 13.75 -12.30
C GLY A 54 18.76 12.46 -13.10
N LEU A 55 18.79 11.31 -12.46
CA LEU A 55 18.51 10.02 -13.10
C LEU A 55 17.06 9.94 -13.57
N SER A 56 16.12 10.35 -12.74
CA SER A 56 14.69 10.42 -13.10
C SER A 56 14.46 11.30 -14.32
N GLN A 57 15.04 12.49 -14.33
CA GLN A 57 14.95 13.42 -15.47
C GLN A 57 15.56 12.84 -16.75
N LEU A 58 16.70 12.15 -16.64
CA LEU A 58 17.33 11.49 -17.79
C LEU A 58 16.42 10.41 -18.38
N ILE A 59 15.83 9.55 -17.54
CA ILE A 59 14.91 8.50 -17.97
C ILE A 59 13.65 9.13 -18.58
N HIS A 60 13.07 10.13 -17.92
CA HIS A 60 11.90 10.86 -18.41
C HIS A 60 12.13 11.42 -19.82
N ASN A 61 13.25 12.09 -20.04
CA ASN A 61 13.60 12.65 -21.34
C ASN A 61 13.83 11.57 -22.41
N ARG A 62 14.46 10.46 -22.04
CA ARG A 62 14.73 9.36 -23.00
C ARG A 62 13.48 8.56 -23.36
N THR A 63 12.52 8.48 -22.47
CA THR A 63 11.27 7.74 -22.67
C THR A 63 10.12 8.64 -23.14
N HIS A 64 10.42 9.91 -23.48
CA HIS A 64 9.40 10.90 -23.88
C HIS A 64 8.27 11.04 -22.85
N GLY A 65 8.62 11.05 -21.56
CA GLY A 65 7.67 11.25 -20.47
C GLY A 65 6.94 9.99 -20.00
N LYS A 66 7.25 8.82 -20.59
CA LYS A 66 6.56 7.58 -20.19
C LYS A 66 7.07 7.02 -18.86
N ASP A 67 8.35 7.20 -18.57
CA ASP A 67 9.00 6.69 -17.37
C ASP A 67 9.77 7.82 -16.67
N GLY A 68 10.36 7.52 -15.52
CA GLY A 68 11.15 8.50 -14.78
C GLY A 68 10.27 9.53 -14.06
N ILE A 69 9.21 9.08 -13.39
CA ILE A 69 8.32 9.94 -12.61
C ILE A 69 8.98 10.26 -11.27
N TYR A 70 9.01 11.52 -10.91
CA TYR A 70 9.61 12.01 -9.68
C TYR A 70 8.60 12.86 -8.90
N PHE A 71 8.37 12.47 -7.64
CA PHE A 71 7.49 13.20 -6.73
C PHE A 71 8.27 13.71 -5.54
N THR A 72 7.89 14.88 -5.04
CA THR A 72 8.37 15.38 -3.76
C THR A 72 7.21 15.47 -2.80
N TYR A 73 7.29 14.74 -1.68
CA TYR A 73 6.34 14.88 -0.61
C TYR A 73 6.64 16.12 0.21
N THR A 74 5.66 17.01 0.35
CA THR A 74 5.69 18.14 1.27
C THR A 74 4.36 18.20 2.01
N ASN A 75 4.31 18.88 3.16
CA ASN A 75 3.05 19.06 3.89
C ASN A 75 2.00 19.85 3.08
N GLU A 76 2.47 20.73 2.18
CA GLU A 76 1.60 21.51 1.31
C GLU A 76 1.14 20.73 0.07
N ASN A 77 1.87 19.66 -0.28
CA ASN A 77 1.58 18.84 -1.44
C ASN A 77 1.78 17.35 -1.09
N PRO A 78 0.86 16.78 -0.30
CA PRO A 78 0.93 15.38 0.10
C PRO A 78 0.68 14.45 -1.09
N ILE A 79 1.39 13.33 -1.12
CA ILE A 79 1.09 12.26 -2.07
C ILE A 79 -0.04 11.44 -1.47
N ALA A 80 -1.19 11.45 -2.11
CA ALA A 80 -2.34 10.62 -1.77
C ALA A 80 -2.45 9.44 -2.73
N PHE A 81 -2.75 8.27 -2.21
CA PHE A 81 -3.10 7.10 -3.00
C PHE A 81 -4.14 6.26 -2.25
N ASN A 82 -5.02 5.62 -3.00
CA ASN A 82 -6.02 4.73 -2.42
C ASN A 82 -5.50 3.29 -2.39
N PRO A 83 -5.14 2.74 -1.21
CA PRO A 83 -4.65 1.37 -1.10
C PRO A 83 -5.69 0.31 -1.43
N PHE A 84 -6.98 0.66 -1.45
CA PHE A 84 -8.09 -0.24 -1.81
C PHE A 84 -8.39 -0.23 -3.31
N TYR A 85 -7.75 0.65 -4.09
CA TYR A 85 -7.99 0.70 -5.53
C TYR A 85 -7.48 -0.56 -6.23
N VAL A 86 -8.31 -1.10 -7.12
CA VAL A 86 -7.99 -2.17 -8.06
C VAL A 86 -8.54 -1.80 -9.43
N GLU A 87 -7.71 -1.91 -10.46
CA GLU A 87 -8.05 -1.47 -11.81
C GLU A 87 -9.21 -2.29 -12.40
N ASP A 88 -9.17 -3.60 -12.23
CA ASP A 88 -10.16 -4.54 -12.76
C ASP A 88 -11.33 -4.84 -11.80
N GLY A 89 -11.37 -4.19 -10.64
CA GLY A 89 -12.34 -4.48 -9.59
C GLY A 89 -12.19 -5.86 -8.95
N VAL A 90 -11.10 -6.57 -9.24
CA VAL A 90 -10.83 -7.91 -8.71
C VAL A 90 -9.79 -7.84 -7.60
N PHE A 91 -10.21 -8.22 -6.41
CA PHE A 91 -9.33 -8.33 -5.24
C PHE A 91 -8.74 -9.73 -5.17
N ASP A 92 -7.53 -9.90 -5.66
CA ASP A 92 -6.77 -11.13 -5.52
C ASP A 92 -6.27 -11.37 -4.08
N ILE A 93 -5.59 -12.49 -3.87
CA ILE A 93 -5.06 -12.86 -2.54
C ILE A 93 -3.98 -11.88 -2.11
N GLU A 94 -3.12 -11.46 -3.03
CA GLU A 94 -2.01 -10.54 -2.75
C GLU A 94 -2.54 -9.16 -2.31
N LYS A 95 -3.55 -8.64 -3.01
CA LYS A 95 -4.20 -7.38 -2.64
C LYS A 95 -4.88 -7.43 -1.27
N LYS A 96 -5.56 -8.54 -0.96
CA LYS A 96 -6.17 -8.76 0.36
C LYS A 96 -5.13 -8.76 1.49
N GLU A 97 -4.02 -9.45 1.28
CA GLU A 97 -2.92 -9.48 2.24
C GLU A 97 -2.24 -8.11 2.37
N SER A 98 -2.08 -7.36 1.28
CA SER A 98 -1.55 -5.99 1.31
C SER A 98 -2.43 -5.05 2.13
N ILE A 99 -3.74 -5.09 1.94
CA ILE A 99 -4.71 -4.30 2.71
C ILE A 99 -4.65 -4.70 4.20
N LYS A 100 -4.67 -6.00 4.50
CA LYS A 100 -4.56 -6.51 5.86
C LYS A 100 -3.29 -6.03 6.55
N THR A 101 -2.15 -6.14 5.87
CA THR A 101 -0.85 -5.71 6.39
C THR A 101 -0.83 -4.21 6.67
N LEU A 102 -1.34 -3.40 5.75
CA LEU A 102 -1.45 -1.96 5.94
C LEU A 102 -2.27 -1.63 7.20
N ILE A 103 -3.45 -2.23 7.35
CA ILE A 103 -4.33 -1.97 8.50
C ILE A 103 -3.68 -2.45 9.80
N LEU A 104 -2.99 -3.59 9.80
CA LEU A 104 -2.23 -4.06 10.96
C LEU A 104 -1.13 -3.07 11.36
N THR A 105 -0.41 -2.54 10.39
CA THR A 105 0.66 -1.54 10.63
C THR A 105 0.10 -0.22 11.18
N LEU A 106 -1.11 0.18 10.79
CA LEU A 106 -1.78 1.37 11.34
C LEU A 106 -2.33 1.12 12.74
N TRP A 107 -2.76 -0.10 13.03
CA TRP A 107 -3.39 -0.45 14.30
C TRP A 107 -2.37 -0.80 15.39
N LYS A 108 -1.35 -1.59 15.05
CA LYS A 108 -0.34 -2.07 16.00
C LYS A 108 0.92 -1.21 15.94
N ARG A 109 1.60 -1.08 17.09
CA ARG A 109 2.93 -0.47 17.15
C ARG A 109 3.98 -1.46 16.65
N ASP A 110 5.15 -0.94 16.27
CA ASP A 110 6.27 -1.76 15.78
C ASP A 110 6.75 -2.83 16.78
N ASP A 111 6.53 -2.60 18.08
CA ASP A 111 6.89 -3.49 19.17
C ASP A 111 5.74 -4.41 19.62
N GLU A 112 4.55 -4.27 19.04
CA GLU A 112 3.36 -5.03 19.39
C GLU A 112 2.99 -6.05 18.30
N ALA A 113 3.29 -7.34 18.55
CA ALA A 113 2.87 -8.39 17.66
C ALA A 113 1.34 -8.63 17.76
N PRO A 114 0.61 -8.72 16.63
CA PRO A 114 -0.81 -9.02 16.66
C PRO A 114 -1.05 -10.45 17.17
N LYS A 115 -2.13 -10.66 17.90
CA LYS A 115 -2.58 -12.01 18.26
C LYS A 115 -3.13 -12.71 17.02
N ARG A 116 -2.99 -14.04 16.97
CA ARG A 116 -3.56 -14.83 15.87
C ARG A 116 -5.07 -14.62 15.71
N SER A 117 -5.81 -14.43 16.80
CA SER A 117 -7.25 -14.14 16.77
C SER A 117 -7.55 -12.78 16.11
N GLU A 118 -6.71 -11.78 16.36
CA GLU A 118 -6.81 -10.45 15.76
C GLU A 118 -6.53 -10.49 14.26
N GLU A 119 -5.48 -11.23 13.84
CA GLU A 119 -5.18 -11.42 12.41
C GLU A 119 -6.33 -12.12 11.66
N VAL A 120 -6.91 -13.16 12.28
CA VAL A 120 -8.05 -13.88 11.70
C VAL A 120 -9.27 -12.97 11.61
N ALA A 121 -9.57 -12.21 12.67
CA ALA A 121 -10.70 -11.28 12.68
C ALA A 121 -10.54 -10.21 11.59
N LEU A 122 -9.35 -9.64 11.45
CA LEU A 122 -9.07 -8.65 10.41
C LEU A 122 -9.14 -9.26 8.99
N SER A 123 -8.61 -10.46 8.79
CA SER A 123 -8.72 -11.17 7.51
C SER A 123 -10.18 -11.41 7.12
N ASN A 124 -11.02 -11.76 8.10
CA ASN A 124 -12.46 -11.92 7.90
C ASN A 124 -13.14 -10.58 7.59
N ALA A 125 -12.75 -9.49 8.28
CA ALA A 125 -13.26 -8.14 8.03
C ALA A 125 -12.97 -7.69 6.60
N VAL A 126 -11.70 -7.83 6.15
CA VAL A 126 -11.29 -7.48 4.79
C VAL A 126 -12.06 -8.31 3.75
N SER A 127 -12.20 -9.62 3.98
CA SER A 127 -12.95 -10.49 3.08
C SER A 127 -14.43 -10.12 3.00
N ALA A 128 -15.08 -9.87 4.13
CA ALA A 128 -16.49 -9.47 4.18
C ALA A 128 -16.73 -8.09 3.53
N TYR A 129 -15.80 -7.16 3.70
CA TYR A 129 -15.85 -5.86 3.03
C TYR A 129 -15.74 -6.00 1.51
N ILE A 130 -14.84 -6.84 1.01
CA ILE A 130 -14.69 -7.10 -0.42
C ILE A 130 -15.95 -7.77 -1.00
N GLU A 131 -16.60 -8.64 -0.24
CA GLU A 131 -17.90 -9.21 -0.64
C GLU A 131 -18.99 -8.15 -0.73
N LEU A 132 -19.00 -7.17 0.20
CA LEU A 132 -19.93 -6.04 0.16
C LEU A 132 -19.73 -5.23 -1.13
N ILE A 133 -18.50 -4.85 -1.45
CA ILE A 133 -18.16 -4.12 -2.68
C ILE A 133 -18.58 -4.90 -3.92
N GLY A 134 -18.38 -6.22 -3.92
CA GLY A 134 -18.78 -7.07 -5.03
C GLY A 134 -20.30 -7.12 -5.26
N LYS A 135 -21.08 -6.94 -4.20
CA LYS A 135 -22.56 -6.91 -4.23
C LYS A 135 -23.11 -5.52 -4.54
N ASP A 136 -22.47 -4.49 -4.00
CA ASP A 136 -22.90 -3.10 -4.15
C ASP A 136 -21.77 -2.25 -4.79
N ARG A 137 -21.88 -2.08 -6.10
CA ARG A 137 -20.92 -1.30 -6.90
C ARG A 137 -21.00 0.22 -6.66
N SER A 138 -21.97 0.70 -5.88
CA SER A 138 -22.06 2.11 -5.52
C SER A 138 -21.07 2.47 -4.42
N VAL A 139 -20.57 1.49 -3.66
CA VAL A 139 -19.57 1.68 -2.63
C VAL A 139 -18.18 1.84 -3.28
N MET A 140 -17.61 3.02 -3.16
CA MET A 140 -16.23 3.25 -3.59
C MET A 140 -15.25 2.59 -2.62
N PRO A 141 -14.41 1.64 -3.08
CA PRO A 141 -13.42 1.00 -2.22
C PRO A 141 -12.39 2.01 -1.71
N CYS A 142 -12.41 2.31 -0.41
CA CYS A 142 -11.40 3.16 0.23
C CYS A 142 -11.34 2.87 1.74
N PHE A 143 -10.37 3.48 2.43
CA PHE A 143 -10.23 3.30 3.87
C PHE A 143 -11.48 3.79 4.64
N ASN A 144 -12.07 4.90 4.24
CA ASN A 144 -13.25 5.45 4.93
C ASN A 144 -14.44 4.49 4.88
N THR A 145 -14.77 3.95 3.70
CA THR A 145 -15.88 3.00 3.56
C THR A 145 -15.58 1.66 4.23
N PHE A 146 -14.31 1.25 4.29
CA PHE A 146 -13.89 0.09 5.11
C PHE A 146 -14.09 0.36 6.61
N TYR A 147 -13.67 1.53 7.10
CA TYR A 147 -13.85 1.90 8.50
C TYR A 147 -15.33 1.94 8.89
N GLU A 148 -16.18 2.57 8.08
CA GLU A 148 -17.63 2.61 8.28
C GLU A 148 -18.24 1.20 8.29
N PHE A 149 -17.86 0.35 7.34
CA PHE A 149 -18.27 -1.05 7.31
C PHE A 149 -17.89 -1.80 8.59
N VAL A 150 -16.67 -1.61 9.10
CA VAL A 150 -16.24 -2.27 10.34
C VAL A 150 -17.03 -1.76 11.53
N ARG A 151 -17.25 -0.45 11.61
CA ARG A 151 -18.00 0.19 12.70
C ARG A 151 -19.46 -0.27 12.77
N ASP A 152 -20.13 -0.36 11.62
CA ASP A 152 -21.56 -0.54 11.55
C ASP A 152 -21.97 -2.00 11.28
N ASP A 153 -21.42 -2.62 10.22
CA ASP A 153 -21.86 -3.94 9.77
C ASP A 153 -21.02 -5.09 10.36
N TYR A 154 -19.70 -4.95 10.39
CA TYR A 154 -18.84 -6.02 10.91
C TYR A 154 -18.98 -6.17 12.42
N ARG A 155 -19.18 -5.08 13.15
CA ARG A 155 -19.51 -5.11 14.59
C ARG A 155 -20.73 -5.99 14.84
N ARG A 156 -21.82 -5.81 14.11
CA ARG A 156 -23.04 -6.64 14.23
C ARG A 156 -22.75 -8.12 13.91
N GLN A 157 -21.88 -8.40 12.94
CA GLN A 157 -21.49 -9.77 12.63
C GLN A 157 -20.68 -10.43 13.76
N LEU A 158 -19.80 -9.68 14.42
CA LEU A 158 -19.04 -10.18 15.58
C LEU A 158 -19.98 -10.49 16.77
N GLU A 159 -20.94 -9.61 17.04
CA GLU A 159 -21.97 -9.81 18.07
C GLU A 159 -22.80 -11.07 17.80
N GLN A 160 -23.26 -11.25 16.56
CA GLN A 160 -24.01 -12.45 16.16
C GLN A 160 -23.20 -13.74 16.29
N LYS A 161 -21.90 -13.68 16.03
CA LYS A 161 -20.99 -14.81 16.18
C LYS A 161 -20.47 -15.01 17.61
N ASN A 162 -20.90 -14.17 18.56
CA ASN A 162 -20.41 -14.16 19.94
C ASN A 162 -18.87 -14.13 20.05
N VAL A 163 -18.21 -13.37 19.19
CA VAL A 163 -16.76 -13.18 19.29
C VAL A 163 -16.46 -12.38 20.54
N ARG A 164 -15.55 -12.90 21.38
CA ARG A 164 -15.24 -12.27 22.65
C ARG A 164 -14.29 -11.09 22.43
N GLU A 165 -14.46 -10.01 23.18
CA GLU A 165 -13.61 -8.83 23.18
C GLU A 165 -12.10 -9.19 23.36
N LYS A 166 -11.78 -10.15 24.21
CA LYS A 166 -10.41 -10.64 24.39
C LYS A 166 -9.77 -11.26 23.14
N ASP A 167 -10.59 -11.74 22.21
CA ASP A 167 -10.16 -12.36 20.96
C ASP A 167 -10.03 -11.31 19.84
N PHE A 168 -10.89 -10.28 19.84
CA PHE A 168 -10.81 -9.11 18.99
C PHE A 168 -11.54 -7.91 19.64
N ASP A 169 -10.77 -6.93 20.09
CA ASP A 169 -11.28 -5.68 20.66
C ASP A 169 -11.57 -4.67 19.54
N ILE A 170 -12.83 -4.68 19.08
CA ILE A 170 -13.27 -3.82 17.99
C ILE A 170 -13.28 -2.34 18.38
N ASP A 171 -13.51 -2.01 19.67
CA ASP A 171 -13.54 -0.63 20.13
C ASP A 171 -12.12 -0.06 20.16
N ASN A 172 -11.15 -0.82 20.64
CA ASN A 172 -9.75 -0.44 20.53
C ASN A 172 -9.32 -0.29 19.07
N PHE A 173 -9.70 -1.23 18.21
CA PHE A 173 -9.40 -1.19 16.78
C PHE A 173 -9.91 0.11 16.13
N LEU A 174 -11.17 0.44 16.34
CA LEU A 174 -11.78 1.65 15.77
C LEU A 174 -11.17 2.93 16.35
N ASN A 175 -10.92 2.99 17.66
CA ASN A 175 -10.33 4.16 18.31
C ASN A 175 -8.91 4.45 17.79
N VAL A 176 -8.10 3.43 17.57
CA VAL A 176 -6.73 3.61 17.05
C VAL A 176 -6.75 4.05 15.58
N LEU A 177 -7.72 3.59 14.80
CA LEU A 177 -7.84 3.92 13.39
C LEU A 177 -8.63 5.21 13.11
N GLU A 178 -9.35 5.75 14.10
CA GLU A 178 -10.15 6.98 13.95
C GLU A 178 -9.36 8.18 13.38
N PRO A 179 -8.10 8.45 13.77
CA PRO A 179 -7.32 9.55 13.20
C PRO A 179 -7.11 9.50 11.69
N TYR A 180 -7.22 8.31 11.09
CA TYR A 180 -7.09 8.12 9.65
C TYR A 180 -8.43 8.22 8.91
N TYR A 181 -9.54 8.28 9.63
CA TYR A 181 -10.88 8.41 9.06
C TYR A 181 -11.23 9.87 8.81
N ARG A 182 -11.67 10.20 7.61
CA ARG A 182 -11.97 11.57 7.14
C ARG A 182 -13.22 12.17 7.81
N GLY A 183 -13.52 12.02 8.93
CA GLY A 183 -14.65 12.60 9.66
C GLY A 183 -14.34 12.66 11.13
N GLY A 184 -13.24 12.08 11.54
CA GLY A 184 -12.81 11.94 12.92
C GLY A 184 -11.96 13.09 13.46
N GLY A 185 -11.92 14.27 12.83
CA GLY A 185 -11.11 15.42 13.29
C GLY A 185 -9.90 15.73 12.40
N GLU A 186 -8.75 16.12 12.97
CA GLU A 186 -7.53 16.47 12.24
C GLU A 186 -6.80 15.24 11.62
N GLY A 187 -7.57 14.22 11.17
CA GLY A 187 -7.02 12.99 10.63
C GLY A 187 -6.27 13.16 9.30
N TYR A 188 -5.26 12.32 9.10
CA TYR A 188 -4.56 12.24 7.83
C TYR A 188 -5.48 11.59 6.78
N PRO A 189 -5.74 12.23 5.62
CA PRO A 189 -6.55 11.63 4.58
C PRO A 189 -5.79 10.46 3.95
N LEU A 190 -6.30 9.25 4.11
CA LEU A 190 -5.83 8.04 3.43
C LEU A 190 -6.66 7.72 2.16
N GLY A 191 -7.22 8.72 1.52
CA GLY A 191 -8.03 8.46 0.33
C GLY A 191 -8.44 9.68 -0.44
#